data_9446f7d9bf27dedec1f2d1e075e1b6c5
#
_entry.id   9446f7d9bf27dedec1f2d1e075e1b6c5
#
_cell.length_a   1.000
_cell.length_b   1.000
_cell.length_c   1.000
_cell.angle_alpha   90.00
_cell.angle_beta   90.00
_cell.angle_gamma   90.00
#
_symmetry.space_group_name_H-M   'P 1'
#
loop_
_entity.id
_entity.type
_entity.pdbx_description
1 polymer ?
#
loop_
_entity_poly.entity_id
_entity_poly.type
_entity_poly.pdbx_seq_one_letter_code
_entity_poly.pdbx_strand_id
1 'polypeptide(L)'
;MRWWGRSAPPSPSTPPGVNPNACLTECSVRPFGFFPREEKRSFITVRGLIIEKIATQWAPPTAFQPGAIGPNWARGWVIEGCTVRDSKCTGISLGKRRDEKDNIWSIDPTKGGAQTYTEIIFSNLRRDWNKNEVGGHHIEGNHIYNCGQAGIVGCMGAAFSTIARNVIHDINVRGEFTGAEMSAIKLHCAIDVAIEHNLLFRSVRGLWLDWEAQGARVTRNAFFENQTEDLFIEVCHGPTTVDHNLFLSCRSFLNVSQGTALVHNLFAGEISMHPDTSRFTMYHFPHDTFIAGSIFIYGGDDRVLNNLFIGNGQENCGTAVYEGYRDAEQGVARTTSDCPTAYADNTFPVHIRGNLCLNGARRWSGEPESSQQPDAAAWSVTEENGAFYLGLQLPASAYAATASLVTTETLGKAFESEAAYENTDGTPFALDTDYNCNKRSGSTLPGPFAVPTTHIRLTPEGM
;
A
#
# COMPACT_ATOMS: atom_id res chain seq x y z
N MET A 1 20.79 -21.70 -4.30
CA MET A 1 20.77 -22.14 -2.87
C MET A 1 19.76 -23.25 -2.73
N ARG A 2 20.15 -24.44 -2.27
CA ARG A 2 19.24 -25.58 -2.10
C ARG A 2 18.39 -25.35 -0.84
N TRP A 3 17.18 -24.86 -1.01
CA TRP A 3 16.22 -24.64 0.10
C TRP A 3 15.46 -25.90 0.54
N TRP A 4 15.80 -27.08 0.00
CA TRP A 4 15.21 -28.37 0.37
C TRP A 4 16.30 -29.37 0.74
N GLY A 5 17.18 -28.98 1.66
CA GLY A 5 18.17 -29.83 2.27
C GLY A 5 17.75 -30.22 3.68
N ARG A 6 17.14 -31.41 3.81
CA ARG A 6 16.86 -32.12 5.06
C ARG A 6 16.18 -31.23 6.12
N SER A 7 14.89 -31.39 6.21
CA SER A 7 14.08 -30.94 7.33
C SER A 7 14.72 -31.36 8.66
N ALA A 8 15.26 -30.39 9.38
CA ALA A 8 15.15 -30.51 10.82
C ALA A 8 13.64 -30.68 11.09
N PRO A 9 13.20 -31.60 11.92
CA PRO A 9 11.79 -31.66 12.29
C PRO A 9 11.39 -30.26 12.75
N PRO A 10 10.20 -29.77 12.38
CA PRO A 10 9.72 -28.51 12.89
C PRO A 10 9.91 -28.55 14.39
N SER A 11 10.67 -27.61 14.93
CA SER A 11 10.77 -27.50 16.38
C SER A 11 9.36 -27.35 16.87
N PRO A 12 8.84 -28.21 17.74
CA PRO A 12 7.49 -28.06 18.23
C PRO A 12 7.46 -26.68 18.90
N SER A 13 6.60 -25.79 18.43
CA SER A 13 6.34 -24.48 19.04
C SER A 13 5.54 -24.66 20.34
N THR A 14 5.96 -25.62 21.15
CA THR A 14 5.40 -25.85 22.48
C THR A 14 6.05 -24.82 23.40
N PRO A 15 5.28 -23.97 24.09
CA PRO A 15 5.82 -23.05 25.06
C PRO A 15 6.73 -23.80 26.03
N PRO A 16 7.87 -23.21 26.47
CA PRO A 16 8.77 -23.86 27.39
C PRO A 16 8.02 -24.36 28.64
N GLY A 17 8.20 -25.64 28.97
CA GLY A 17 7.55 -26.26 30.15
C GLY A 17 6.18 -26.90 29.90
N VAL A 18 5.63 -26.83 28.71
CA VAL A 18 4.37 -27.50 28.35
C VAL A 18 4.67 -28.88 27.77
N ASN A 19 4.07 -29.94 28.38
CA ASN A 19 4.14 -31.28 27.81
C ASN A 19 3.11 -31.39 26.65
N PRO A 20 3.53 -31.55 25.41
CA PRO A 20 2.61 -31.63 24.28
C PRO A 20 1.66 -32.85 24.35
N ASN A 21 2.07 -33.91 25.04
CA ASN A 21 1.18 -35.11 25.23
C ASN A 21 0.05 -34.84 26.22
N ALA A 22 0.13 -33.78 27.01
CA ALA A 22 -0.91 -33.39 27.96
C ALA A 22 -1.85 -32.31 27.43
N CYS A 23 -1.65 -31.86 26.19
CA CYS A 23 -2.39 -30.77 25.55
C CYS A 23 -2.98 -31.22 24.21
N LEU A 24 -4.07 -30.58 23.80
CA LEU A 24 -4.55 -30.69 22.42
C LEU A 24 -3.48 -30.11 21.47
N THR A 25 -2.94 -30.97 20.60
CA THR A 25 -1.96 -30.58 19.59
C THR A 25 -2.61 -30.65 18.22
N GLU A 26 -2.60 -29.52 17.50
CA GLU A 26 -3.14 -29.42 16.15
C GLU A 26 -2.00 -29.15 15.15
N CYS A 27 -2.04 -29.84 14.01
CA CYS A 27 -1.12 -29.65 12.91
C CYS A 27 -1.84 -29.10 11.69
N SER A 28 -1.41 -27.94 11.20
CA SER A 28 -1.92 -27.36 9.95
C SER A 28 -1.42 -28.16 8.76
N VAL A 29 -2.32 -28.82 8.02
CA VAL A 29 -1.97 -29.68 6.87
C VAL A 29 -2.69 -29.27 5.59
N ARG A 30 -3.77 -28.46 5.68
CA ARG A 30 -4.53 -28.02 4.51
C ARG A 30 -3.89 -26.79 3.87
N PRO A 31 -3.56 -26.83 2.59
CA PRO A 31 -2.94 -25.68 1.91
C PRO A 31 -3.94 -24.54 1.67
N PHE A 32 -5.25 -24.82 1.70
CA PHE A 32 -6.33 -23.86 1.46
C PHE A 32 -7.50 -24.11 2.40
N GLY A 33 -8.17 -23.06 2.81
CA GLY A 33 -9.46 -23.09 3.48
C GLY A 33 -10.61 -23.05 2.47
N PHE A 34 -10.68 -22.00 1.68
CA PHE A 34 -11.69 -21.80 0.65
C PHE A 34 -11.03 -21.24 -0.63
N PHE A 35 -10.68 -22.15 -1.54
CA PHE A 35 -9.95 -21.81 -2.76
C PHE A 35 -10.36 -22.74 -3.92
N PRO A 36 -10.85 -22.22 -5.07
CA PRO A 36 -11.23 -23.04 -6.22
C PRO A 36 -10.01 -23.73 -6.84
N ARG A 37 -10.16 -25.00 -7.23
CA ARG A 37 -9.10 -25.70 -7.98
C ARG A 37 -8.93 -25.20 -9.39
N GLU A 38 -10.04 -24.75 -10.00
CA GLU A 38 -10.08 -24.27 -11.38
C GLU A 38 -10.09 -22.76 -11.43
N GLU A 39 -9.39 -22.20 -12.40
CA GLU A 39 -9.43 -20.78 -12.73
C GLU A 39 -10.85 -20.35 -13.16
N LYS A 40 -11.10 -19.03 -13.12
CA LYS A 40 -12.33 -18.39 -13.62
C LYS A 40 -13.65 -18.82 -12.94
N ARG A 41 -13.55 -19.29 -11.69
CA ARG A 41 -14.74 -19.45 -10.86
C ARG A 41 -15.12 -18.09 -10.27
N SER A 42 -15.82 -17.30 -11.07
CA SER A 42 -16.13 -15.89 -10.85
C SER A 42 -17.44 -15.69 -10.08
N PHE A 43 -17.63 -14.48 -9.52
CA PHE A 43 -18.85 -14.03 -8.86
C PHE A 43 -19.28 -14.90 -7.65
N ILE A 44 -18.29 -15.29 -6.85
CA ILE A 44 -18.53 -16.03 -5.61
C ILE A 44 -18.50 -15.06 -4.42
N THR A 45 -19.51 -15.17 -3.56
CA THR A 45 -19.58 -14.44 -2.29
C THR A 45 -19.24 -15.37 -1.14
N VAL A 46 -18.29 -14.98 -0.30
CA VAL A 46 -17.92 -15.66 0.94
C VAL A 46 -18.11 -14.68 2.09
N ARG A 47 -18.97 -15.02 3.05
CA ARG A 47 -19.37 -14.12 4.13
C ARG A 47 -19.37 -14.80 5.48
N GLY A 48 -18.84 -14.13 6.51
CA GLY A 48 -19.01 -14.52 7.91
C GLY A 48 -18.31 -15.82 8.30
N LEU A 49 -17.29 -16.27 7.58
CA LEU A 49 -16.55 -17.48 7.91
C LEU A 49 -15.35 -17.20 8.81
N ILE A 50 -15.04 -18.13 9.67
CA ILE A 50 -13.76 -18.20 10.39
C ILE A 50 -12.88 -19.21 9.66
N ILE A 51 -11.76 -18.75 9.10
CA ILE A 51 -10.78 -19.56 8.39
C ILE A 51 -9.45 -19.44 9.12
N GLU A 52 -8.99 -20.55 9.67
CA GLU A 52 -7.81 -20.55 10.54
C GLU A 52 -6.93 -21.79 10.36
N LYS A 53 -5.66 -21.67 10.81
CA LYS A 53 -4.71 -22.79 10.87
C LYS A 53 -4.46 -23.43 9.50
N ILE A 54 -4.33 -22.61 8.48
CA ILE A 54 -4.10 -23.06 7.10
C ILE A 54 -2.60 -23.08 6.80
N ALA A 55 -2.12 -24.17 6.20
CA ALA A 55 -0.73 -24.38 5.79
C ALA A 55 -0.47 -23.82 4.38
N THR A 56 -0.78 -22.53 4.13
CA THR A 56 -0.45 -21.90 2.85
C THR A 56 1.04 -21.94 2.60
N GLN A 57 1.45 -22.02 1.33
CA GLN A 57 2.86 -21.97 0.96
C GLN A 57 3.38 -20.52 0.87
N TRP A 58 4.66 -20.33 1.17
CA TRP A 58 5.35 -19.08 0.85
C TRP A 58 5.53 -18.96 -0.66
N ALA A 59 5.34 -17.77 -1.20
CA ALA A 59 5.56 -17.50 -2.61
C ALA A 59 5.99 -16.03 -2.83
N PRO A 60 6.94 -15.78 -3.75
CA PRO A 60 7.23 -14.45 -4.25
C PRO A 60 6.21 -14.04 -5.33
N PRO A 61 6.21 -12.78 -5.78
CA PRO A 61 5.22 -12.27 -6.74
C PRO A 61 5.24 -12.98 -8.10
N THR A 62 6.39 -13.55 -8.47
CA THR A 62 6.55 -14.29 -9.72
C THR A 62 6.04 -15.73 -9.66
N ALA A 63 5.58 -16.20 -8.51
CA ALA A 63 5.07 -17.56 -8.33
C ALA A 63 3.57 -17.54 -8.00
N PHE A 64 2.92 -18.68 -8.23
CA PHE A 64 1.55 -18.90 -7.80
C PHE A 64 1.44 -18.76 -6.27
N GLN A 65 0.60 -17.83 -5.81
CA GLN A 65 0.50 -17.40 -4.43
C GLN A 65 -0.93 -17.59 -3.89
N PRO A 66 -1.28 -18.78 -3.43
CA PRO A 66 -2.60 -19.03 -2.85
C PRO A 66 -2.70 -18.47 -1.44
N GLY A 67 -3.90 -17.97 -1.10
CA GLY A 67 -4.27 -17.62 0.27
C GLY A 67 -5.01 -18.74 0.99
N ALA A 68 -5.26 -18.54 2.28
CA ALA A 68 -6.19 -19.38 3.01
C ALA A 68 -7.59 -19.31 2.39
N ILE A 69 -7.93 -18.16 1.84
CA ILE A 69 -9.13 -17.91 1.03
C ILE A 69 -8.79 -17.01 -0.15
N GLY A 70 -9.53 -17.14 -1.25
CA GLY A 70 -9.48 -16.21 -2.37
C GLY A 70 -9.85 -16.83 -3.70
N PRO A 71 -9.97 -16.00 -4.75
CA PRO A 71 -10.16 -16.45 -6.11
C PRO A 71 -8.90 -17.15 -6.65
N ASN A 72 -9.10 -18.01 -7.64
CA ASN A 72 -8.04 -18.57 -8.44
C ASN A 72 -8.16 -18.01 -9.87
N TRP A 73 -7.50 -16.85 -10.13
CA TRP A 73 -7.56 -16.16 -11.41
C TRP A 73 -9.00 -16.01 -11.92
N ALA A 74 -9.79 -15.19 -11.24
CA ALA A 74 -11.21 -15.05 -11.46
C ALA A 74 -11.64 -13.59 -11.31
N ARG A 75 -12.92 -13.30 -11.54
CA ARG A 75 -13.50 -11.97 -11.44
C ARG A 75 -14.61 -11.89 -10.41
N GLY A 76 -14.75 -10.70 -9.79
CA GLY A 76 -15.95 -10.30 -9.07
C GLY A 76 -16.24 -11.12 -7.81
N TRP A 77 -15.23 -11.54 -7.06
CA TRP A 77 -15.45 -12.16 -5.75
C TRP A 77 -15.78 -11.11 -4.71
N VAL A 78 -16.67 -11.49 -3.80
CA VAL A 78 -16.96 -10.75 -2.57
C VAL A 78 -16.50 -11.58 -1.39
N ILE A 79 -15.59 -11.03 -0.57
CA ILE A 79 -15.14 -11.66 0.69
C ILE A 79 -15.41 -10.63 1.78
N GLU A 80 -16.40 -10.91 2.65
CA GLU A 80 -16.83 -9.92 3.62
C GLU A 80 -17.14 -10.51 5.00
N GLY A 81 -16.83 -9.75 6.04
CA GLY A 81 -17.13 -10.13 7.42
C GLY A 81 -16.50 -11.44 7.86
N CYS A 82 -15.41 -11.87 7.21
CA CYS A 82 -14.69 -13.09 7.56
C CYS A 82 -13.58 -12.81 8.58
N THR A 83 -13.30 -13.81 9.43
CA THR A 83 -12.10 -13.85 10.26
C THR A 83 -11.09 -14.80 9.61
N VAL A 84 -9.92 -14.29 9.22
CA VAL A 84 -8.84 -15.10 8.64
C VAL A 84 -7.61 -14.98 9.52
N ARG A 85 -7.19 -16.09 10.12
CA ARG A 85 -6.09 -16.05 11.09
C ARG A 85 -5.23 -17.30 11.08
N ASP A 86 -4.07 -17.19 11.71
CA ASP A 86 -3.17 -18.32 11.92
C ASP A 86 -2.82 -19.06 10.61
N SER A 87 -2.77 -18.33 9.50
CA SER A 87 -2.27 -18.86 8.23
C SER A 87 -0.75 -18.91 8.26
N LYS A 88 -0.18 -20.02 7.78
CA LYS A 88 1.28 -20.18 7.73
C LYS A 88 1.94 -19.06 6.93
N CYS A 89 1.35 -18.66 5.81
CA CYS A 89 1.85 -17.59 4.95
C CYS A 89 0.76 -16.53 4.70
N THR A 90 -0.07 -16.72 3.68
CA THR A 90 -1.00 -15.69 3.20
C THR A 90 -2.42 -15.92 3.73
N GLY A 91 -3.07 -14.85 4.19
CA GLY A 91 -4.48 -14.86 4.58
C GLY A 91 -5.40 -14.90 3.36
N ILE A 92 -5.57 -13.76 2.67
CA ILE A 92 -6.41 -13.65 1.46
C ILE A 92 -5.50 -13.45 0.25
N SER A 93 -5.73 -14.20 -0.83
CA SER A 93 -5.09 -13.96 -2.13
C SER A 93 -6.12 -13.54 -3.15
N LEU A 94 -5.86 -12.44 -3.86
CA LEU A 94 -6.71 -11.93 -4.95
C LEU A 94 -6.31 -12.51 -6.31
N GLY A 95 -5.34 -13.42 -6.30
CA GLY A 95 -4.96 -14.21 -7.46
C GLY A 95 -3.66 -13.77 -8.12
N LYS A 96 -2.99 -14.77 -8.59
CA LYS A 96 -1.96 -14.79 -9.61
C LYS A 96 -2.18 -16.07 -10.40
N ARG A 97 -2.16 -15.97 -11.71
CA ARG A 97 -2.27 -17.15 -12.54
C ARG A 97 -1.05 -18.05 -12.33
N ARG A 98 -1.26 -19.37 -12.30
CA ARG A 98 -0.17 -20.33 -12.36
C ARG A 98 0.43 -20.34 -13.77
N ASP A 99 1.74 -20.21 -13.86
CA ASP A 99 2.49 -20.26 -15.12
C ASP A 99 3.62 -21.28 -14.99
N GLU A 100 3.99 -21.93 -16.10
CA GLU A 100 5.10 -22.89 -16.12
C GLU A 100 6.46 -22.22 -15.82
N LYS A 101 6.53 -20.92 -16.06
CA LYS A 101 7.71 -20.10 -15.78
C LYS A 101 7.73 -19.48 -14.39
N ASP A 102 6.75 -19.81 -13.56
CA ASP A 102 6.71 -19.31 -12.18
C ASP A 102 8.05 -19.57 -11.49
N ASN A 103 8.67 -18.51 -10.99
CA ASN A 103 9.94 -18.59 -10.26
C ASN A 103 11.15 -19.13 -11.04
N ILE A 104 11.13 -19.14 -12.36
CA ILE A 104 12.21 -19.72 -13.16
C ILE A 104 13.58 -19.09 -12.85
N TRP A 105 13.62 -17.80 -12.48
CA TRP A 105 14.83 -17.10 -12.10
C TRP A 105 15.52 -17.69 -10.86
N SER A 106 14.78 -18.41 -10.01
CA SER A 106 15.35 -19.06 -8.82
C SER A 106 16.10 -20.37 -9.13
N ILE A 107 15.89 -20.93 -10.32
CA ILE A 107 16.50 -22.20 -10.77
C ILE A 107 17.35 -22.04 -12.02
N ASP A 108 17.11 -21.02 -12.82
CA ASP A 108 17.92 -20.68 -14.00
C ASP A 108 18.75 -19.40 -13.70
N PRO A 109 20.07 -19.52 -13.51
CA PRO A 109 20.90 -18.37 -13.17
C PRO A 109 21.08 -17.36 -14.32
N THR A 110 20.64 -17.68 -15.53
CA THR A 110 20.65 -16.77 -16.68
C THR A 110 19.43 -15.86 -16.76
N LYS A 111 18.44 -16.08 -15.90
CA LYS A 111 17.22 -15.29 -15.84
C LYS A 111 17.18 -14.35 -14.64
N GLY A 112 16.91 -13.08 -14.88
CA GLY A 112 16.67 -12.10 -13.82
C GLY A 112 15.23 -12.15 -13.29
N GLY A 113 15.03 -11.79 -12.03
CA GLY A 113 13.69 -11.74 -11.43
C GLY A 113 12.78 -10.73 -12.14
N ALA A 114 13.29 -9.53 -12.41
CA ALA A 114 12.57 -8.49 -13.15
C ALA A 114 12.19 -8.93 -14.58
N GLN A 115 13.14 -9.59 -15.28
CA GLN A 115 12.88 -10.14 -16.61
C GLN A 115 11.75 -11.18 -16.58
N THR A 116 11.83 -12.14 -15.65
CA THR A 116 10.83 -13.19 -15.50
C THR A 116 9.46 -12.60 -15.20
N TYR A 117 9.41 -11.60 -14.34
CA TYR A 117 8.16 -10.91 -13.99
C TYR A 117 7.52 -10.24 -15.21
N THR A 118 8.31 -9.49 -15.97
CA THR A 118 7.89 -8.86 -17.23
C THR A 118 7.36 -9.90 -18.24
N GLU A 119 8.09 -11.01 -18.44
CA GLU A 119 7.65 -12.09 -19.33
C GLU A 119 6.30 -12.69 -18.91
N ILE A 120 6.06 -12.84 -17.59
CA ILE A 120 4.79 -13.35 -17.06
C ILE A 120 3.65 -12.35 -17.29
N ILE A 121 3.87 -11.06 -17.09
CA ILE A 121 2.87 -10.02 -17.35
C ILE A 121 2.45 -10.05 -18.81
N PHE A 122 3.39 -9.99 -19.76
CA PHE A 122 3.10 -10.07 -21.18
C PHE A 122 2.40 -11.37 -21.58
N SER A 123 2.75 -12.49 -20.95
CA SER A 123 2.06 -13.76 -21.15
C SER A 123 0.59 -13.69 -20.75
N ASN A 124 0.29 -13.08 -19.60
CA ASN A 124 -1.08 -12.95 -19.12
C ASN A 124 -1.90 -11.94 -19.92
N LEU A 125 -1.30 -10.83 -20.37
CA LEU A 125 -1.96 -9.89 -21.29
C LEU A 125 -2.42 -10.55 -22.57
N ARG A 126 -1.60 -11.41 -23.16
CA ARG A 126 -1.97 -12.15 -24.39
C ARG A 126 -3.10 -13.18 -24.18
N ARG A 127 -3.34 -13.58 -22.94
CA ARG A 127 -4.37 -14.57 -22.61
C ARG A 127 -5.66 -13.90 -22.19
N ASP A 128 -5.71 -13.35 -20.99
CA ASP A 128 -6.97 -12.91 -20.43
C ASP A 128 -6.85 -11.94 -19.24
N TRP A 129 -5.68 -11.33 -19.02
CA TRP A 129 -5.58 -10.30 -18.01
C TRP A 129 -6.20 -8.99 -18.51
N ASN A 130 -7.47 -8.84 -18.28
CA ASN A 130 -8.25 -7.65 -18.62
C ASN A 130 -9.47 -7.51 -17.70
N LYS A 131 -10.07 -6.33 -17.70
CA LYS A 131 -11.17 -5.93 -16.80
C LYS A 131 -12.42 -6.84 -16.90
N ASN A 132 -12.61 -7.54 -18.01
CA ASN A 132 -13.79 -8.40 -18.22
C ASN A 132 -13.59 -9.81 -17.66
N GLU A 133 -12.36 -10.24 -17.45
CA GLU A 133 -12.02 -11.63 -17.12
C GLU A 133 -11.49 -11.79 -15.69
N VAL A 134 -10.72 -10.79 -15.16
CA VAL A 134 -9.98 -10.94 -13.91
C VAL A 134 -10.08 -9.68 -13.08
N GLY A 135 -10.08 -9.83 -11.75
CA GLY A 135 -10.10 -8.72 -10.81
C GLY A 135 -11.50 -8.24 -10.45
N GLY A 136 -11.64 -6.99 -10.06
CA GLY A 136 -12.93 -6.43 -9.66
C GLY A 136 -13.51 -7.10 -8.42
N HIS A 137 -12.65 -7.48 -7.47
CA HIS A 137 -13.05 -8.10 -6.20
C HIS A 137 -13.47 -7.06 -5.18
N HIS A 138 -14.31 -7.47 -4.23
CA HIS A 138 -14.74 -6.67 -3.10
C HIS A 138 -14.39 -7.37 -1.81
N ILE A 139 -13.45 -6.78 -1.05
CA ILE A 139 -12.88 -7.36 0.18
C ILE A 139 -13.19 -6.40 1.32
N GLU A 140 -14.21 -6.69 2.11
CA GLU A 140 -14.74 -5.71 3.05
C GLU A 140 -15.01 -6.27 4.45
N GLY A 141 -14.66 -5.48 5.48
CA GLY A 141 -15.03 -5.79 6.85
C GLY A 141 -14.46 -7.10 7.39
N ASN A 142 -13.30 -7.53 6.88
CA ASN A 142 -12.66 -8.75 7.36
C ASN A 142 -11.69 -8.45 8.49
N HIS A 143 -11.55 -9.38 9.43
CA HIS A 143 -10.54 -9.37 10.47
C HIS A 143 -9.45 -10.38 10.14
N ILE A 144 -8.25 -9.88 9.81
CA ILE A 144 -7.15 -10.71 9.31
C ILE A 144 -5.93 -10.53 10.21
N TYR A 145 -5.43 -11.61 10.81
CA TYR A 145 -4.29 -11.51 11.71
C TYR A 145 -3.47 -12.78 11.85
N ASN A 146 -2.26 -12.62 12.40
CA ASN A 146 -1.32 -13.72 12.65
C ASN A 146 -1.06 -14.59 11.41
N CYS A 147 -0.90 -13.95 10.25
CA CYS A 147 -0.48 -14.60 9.02
C CYS A 147 1.04 -14.43 8.83
N GLY A 148 1.73 -15.50 8.46
CA GLY A 148 3.21 -15.54 8.47
C GLY A 148 3.89 -14.81 7.32
N GLN A 149 3.14 -14.39 6.27
CA GLN A 149 3.70 -13.65 5.14
C GLN A 149 2.90 -12.38 4.81
N ALA A 150 1.63 -12.53 4.44
CA ALA A 150 0.78 -11.41 4.05
C ALA A 150 -0.65 -11.56 4.58
N GLY A 151 -1.29 -10.44 4.92
CA GLY A 151 -2.72 -10.43 5.23
C GLY A 151 -3.54 -10.57 3.95
N ILE A 152 -3.41 -9.63 3.03
CA ILE A 152 -3.99 -9.67 1.68
C ILE A 152 -2.87 -9.54 0.66
N VAL A 153 -2.89 -10.37 -0.37
CA VAL A 153 -1.92 -10.32 -1.45
C VAL A 153 -2.62 -10.44 -2.81
N GLY A 154 -2.04 -9.82 -3.84
CA GLY A 154 -2.49 -9.98 -5.22
C GLY A 154 -1.40 -9.60 -6.21
N CYS A 155 -1.28 -10.40 -7.28
CA CYS A 155 -0.41 -10.10 -8.38
C CYS A 155 -1.22 -10.18 -9.68
N MET A 156 -1.49 -9.04 -10.31
CA MET A 156 -2.39 -8.87 -11.44
C MET A 156 -3.89 -9.12 -11.09
N GLY A 157 -4.20 -10.17 -10.33
CA GLY A 157 -5.58 -10.52 -9.99
C GLY A 157 -6.29 -9.51 -9.10
N ALA A 158 -5.57 -8.61 -8.43
CA ALA A 158 -6.15 -7.54 -7.62
C ALA A 158 -6.68 -6.36 -8.46
N ALA A 159 -6.37 -6.25 -9.74
CA ALA A 159 -6.77 -5.11 -10.56
C ALA A 159 -8.28 -4.83 -10.47
N PHE A 160 -8.66 -3.56 -10.46
CA PHE A 160 -10.06 -3.10 -10.42
C PHE A 160 -10.84 -3.47 -9.15
N SER A 161 -10.15 -3.80 -8.06
CA SER A 161 -10.76 -4.28 -6.81
C SER A 161 -10.91 -3.18 -5.76
N THR A 162 -11.81 -3.42 -4.81
CA THR A 162 -11.97 -2.60 -3.61
C THR A 162 -11.58 -3.40 -2.37
N ILE A 163 -10.72 -2.83 -1.53
CA ILE A 163 -10.29 -3.40 -0.24
C ILE A 163 -10.67 -2.38 0.83
N ALA A 164 -11.76 -2.62 1.55
CA ALA A 164 -12.37 -1.62 2.41
C ALA A 164 -12.68 -2.13 3.82
N ARG A 165 -12.56 -1.25 4.82
CA ARG A 165 -13.00 -1.51 6.20
C ARG A 165 -12.46 -2.78 6.83
N ASN A 166 -11.30 -3.29 6.38
CA ASN A 166 -10.69 -4.45 7.01
C ASN A 166 -9.83 -4.02 8.20
N VAL A 167 -9.75 -4.89 9.21
CA VAL A 167 -8.80 -4.78 10.32
C VAL A 167 -7.74 -5.85 10.09
N ILE A 168 -6.49 -5.42 9.85
CA ILE A 168 -5.39 -6.32 9.51
C ILE A 168 -4.21 -6.04 10.43
N HIS A 169 -3.77 -7.04 11.18
CA HIS A 169 -2.69 -6.86 12.15
C HIS A 169 -1.88 -8.13 12.42
N ASP A 170 -0.77 -7.95 13.08
CA ASP A 170 0.14 -9.03 13.49
C ASP A 170 0.57 -9.92 12.30
N ILE A 171 0.90 -9.26 11.16
CA ILE A 171 1.38 -9.95 9.95
C ILE A 171 2.89 -10.07 9.97
N ASN A 172 3.38 -11.29 9.81
CA ASN A 172 4.80 -11.69 9.85
C ASN A 172 5.55 -11.30 11.14
N VAL A 173 4.85 -11.12 12.23
CA VAL A 173 5.48 -10.74 13.52
C VAL A 173 6.38 -11.82 14.10
N ARG A 174 6.20 -13.07 13.71
CA ARG A 174 7.06 -14.18 14.14
C ARG A 174 8.41 -14.20 13.42
N GLY A 175 8.54 -13.51 12.28
CA GLY A 175 9.79 -13.47 11.51
C GLY A 175 10.25 -14.82 10.97
N GLU A 176 9.35 -15.79 10.78
CA GLU A 176 9.67 -17.14 10.29
C GLU A 176 10.02 -17.14 8.80
N PHE A 177 9.54 -16.15 8.06
CA PHE A 177 9.80 -15.97 6.64
C PHE A 177 10.44 -14.63 6.40
N THR A 178 11.27 -14.57 5.36
CA THR A 178 11.96 -13.36 4.91
C THR A 178 11.84 -13.24 3.39
N GLY A 179 12.03 -12.03 2.86
CA GLY A 179 12.01 -11.75 1.43
C GLY A 179 10.77 -11.00 0.98
N ALA A 180 10.22 -11.36 -0.15
CA ALA A 180 9.13 -10.64 -0.80
C ALA A 180 7.76 -10.88 -0.17
N GLU A 181 6.81 -10.00 -0.46
CA GLU A 181 5.38 -10.13 -0.13
C GLU A 181 5.03 -10.04 1.37
N MET A 182 5.88 -9.44 2.18
CA MET A 182 5.62 -9.33 3.63
C MET A 182 5.00 -7.98 3.97
N SER A 183 3.68 -7.96 4.11
CA SER A 183 2.92 -6.76 4.43
C SER A 183 1.50 -7.11 4.92
N ALA A 184 0.82 -6.20 5.60
CA ALA A 184 -0.61 -6.37 5.86
C ALA A 184 -1.39 -6.45 4.54
N ILE A 185 -1.10 -5.56 3.58
CA ILE A 185 -1.61 -5.64 2.21
C ILE A 185 -0.43 -5.49 1.25
N LYS A 186 -0.26 -6.40 0.30
CA LYS A 186 0.77 -6.34 -0.73
C LYS A 186 0.17 -6.61 -2.10
N LEU A 187 0.30 -5.64 -3.02
CA LEU A 187 -0.25 -5.75 -4.37
C LEU A 187 0.79 -5.42 -5.42
N HIS A 188 0.86 -6.24 -6.46
CA HIS A 188 1.50 -5.95 -7.73
C HIS A 188 0.46 -5.66 -8.79
N CYS A 189 0.77 -4.79 -9.73
CA CYS A 189 -0.14 -4.39 -10.82
C CYS A 189 -1.52 -3.96 -10.26
N ALA A 190 -1.50 -3.10 -9.28
CA ALA A 190 -2.71 -2.57 -8.65
C ALA A 190 -3.36 -1.50 -9.56
N ILE A 191 -3.93 -1.95 -10.68
CA ILE A 191 -4.61 -1.07 -11.62
C ILE A 191 -6.02 -0.75 -11.08
N ASP A 192 -6.32 0.53 -10.91
CA ASP A 192 -7.62 1.02 -10.44
C ASP A 192 -8.10 0.31 -9.15
N VAL A 193 -7.22 0.15 -8.18
CA VAL A 193 -7.57 -0.46 -6.89
C VAL A 193 -7.91 0.61 -5.87
N ALA A 194 -9.08 0.51 -5.25
CA ALA A 194 -9.46 1.32 -4.10
C ALA A 194 -9.09 0.61 -2.79
N ILE A 195 -8.32 1.28 -1.92
CA ILE A 195 -7.93 0.78 -0.59
C ILE A 195 -8.35 1.82 0.42
N GLU A 196 -9.45 1.56 1.15
CA GLU A 196 -10.12 2.60 1.90
C GLU A 196 -10.63 2.16 3.27
N HIS A 197 -10.54 3.07 4.26
CA HIS A 197 -11.05 2.85 5.60
C HIS A 197 -10.52 1.60 6.31
N ASN A 198 -9.34 1.08 5.93
CA ASN A 198 -8.74 -0.06 6.62
C ASN A 198 -7.93 0.39 7.84
N LEU A 199 -7.81 -0.49 8.81
CA LEU A 199 -6.95 -0.37 9.98
C LEU A 199 -5.81 -1.40 9.88
N LEU A 200 -4.57 -0.92 9.69
CA LEU A 200 -3.39 -1.74 9.41
C LEU A 200 -2.31 -1.49 10.47
N PHE A 201 -2.08 -2.45 11.36
CA PHE A 201 -1.18 -2.19 12.50
C PHE A 201 -0.42 -3.44 12.97
N ARG A 202 0.62 -3.23 13.76
CA ARG A 202 1.50 -4.28 14.32
C ARG A 202 1.91 -5.34 13.29
N SER A 203 2.17 -4.92 12.09
CA SER A 203 2.62 -5.78 11.00
C SER A 203 4.07 -5.44 10.62
N VAL A 204 4.73 -6.31 9.86
CA VAL A 204 6.06 -5.99 9.35
C VAL A 204 6.02 -4.72 8.50
N ARG A 205 4.98 -4.55 7.71
CA ARG A 205 4.67 -3.37 6.89
C ARG A 205 3.15 -3.22 6.77
N GLY A 206 2.67 -2.00 6.63
CA GLY A 206 1.24 -1.73 6.45
C GLY A 206 0.77 -2.08 5.03
N LEU A 207 0.91 -1.17 4.10
CA LEU A 207 0.53 -1.33 2.70
C LEU A 207 1.75 -1.23 1.79
N TRP A 208 1.85 -2.15 0.83
CA TRP A 208 2.89 -2.13 -0.20
C TRP A 208 2.24 -2.25 -1.59
N LEU A 209 2.31 -1.17 -2.36
CA LEU A 209 1.97 -1.14 -3.78
C LEU A 209 3.26 -1.26 -4.58
N ASP A 210 3.38 -2.31 -5.36
CA ASP A 210 4.61 -2.64 -6.05
C ASP A 210 4.34 -2.90 -7.53
N TRP A 211 5.31 -2.61 -8.34
CA TRP A 211 5.29 -2.81 -9.79
C TRP A 211 3.94 -2.49 -10.43
N GLU A 212 3.91 -1.41 -11.20
CA GLU A 212 2.79 -1.07 -12.06
C GLU A 212 1.47 -0.73 -11.33
N ALA A 213 1.51 -0.29 -10.06
CA ALA A 213 0.34 0.32 -9.48
C ALA A 213 0.03 1.63 -10.20
N GLN A 214 -1.19 1.73 -10.75
CA GLN A 214 -1.64 2.88 -11.53
C GLN A 214 -3.15 3.06 -11.40
N GLY A 215 -3.61 4.31 -11.26
CA GLY A 215 -5.02 4.59 -10.98
C GLY A 215 -5.45 4.15 -9.58
N ALA A 216 -4.52 3.66 -8.75
CA ALA A 216 -4.82 3.22 -7.39
C ALA A 216 -5.11 4.40 -6.47
N ARG A 217 -6.09 4.24 -5.57
CA ARG A 217 -6.42 5.21 -4.54
C ARG A 217 -6.35 4.61 -3.15
N VAL A 218 -5.54 5.22 -2.29
CA VAL A 218 -5.37 4.86 -0.87
C VAL A 218 -5.98 5.97 -0.04
N THR A 219 -7.14 5.76 0.58
CA THR A 219 -7.87 6.84 1.24
C THR A 219 -8.44 6.42 2.60
N ARG A 220 -8.34 7.31 3.58
CA ARG A 220 -8.94 7.16 4.92
C ARG A 220 -8.53 5.89 5.65
N ASN A 221 -7.33 5.36 5.38
CA ASN A 221 -6.78 4.25 6.16
C ASN A 221 -6.04 4.80 7.39
N ALA A 222 -5.96 3.97 8.43
CA ALA A 222 -5.14 4.25 9.60
C ALA A 222 -4.06 3.19 9.77
N PHE A 223 -2.85 3.64 10.11
CA PHE A 223 -1.67 2.80 10.27
C PHE A 223 -0.97 3.16 11.58
N PHE A 224 -0.59 2.18 12.37
CA PHE A 224 0.24 2.39 13.56
C PHE A 224 1.01 1.13 13.97
N GLU A 225 2.12 1.32 14.68
CA GLU A 225 2.94 0.23 15.21
C GLU A 225 3.44 -0.78 14.16
N ASN A 226 3.53 -0.39 12.89
CA ASN A 226 4.17 -1.21 11.88
C ASN A 226 5.70 -1.16 12.05
N GLN A 227 6.38 -2.29 11.81
CA GLN A 227 7.82 -2.43 12.12
C GLN A 227 8.71 -1.69 11.12
N THR A 228 8.30 -1.65 9.87
CA THR A 228 8.96 -0.90 8.81
C THR A 228 8.08 0.27 8.38
N GLU A 229 7.63 0.37 7.17
CA GLU A 229 6.82 1.49 6.67
C GLU A 229 5.32 1.22 6.80
N ASP A 230 4.55 2.28 7.06
CA ASP A 230 3.09 2.24 6.95
C ASP A 230 2.66 2.09 5.49
N LEU A 231 3.30 2.83 4.59
CA LEU A 231 3.07 2.77 3.15
C LEU A 231 4.40 2.65 2.41
N PHE A 232 4.48 1.72 1.48
CA PHE A 232 5.55 1.62 0.51
C PHE A 232 4.96 1.59 -0.90
N ILE A 233 5.43 2.50 -1.78
CA ILE A 233 5.13 2.48 -3.20
C ILE A 233 6.43 2.26 -3.95
N GLU A 234 6.53 1.14 -4.67
CA GLU A 234 7.75 0.71 -5.32
C GLU A 234 7.57 0.57 -6.82
N VAL A 235 8.43 1.22 -7.56
CA VAL A 235 8.59 1.21 -9.02
C VAL A 235 7.28 1.35 -9.81
N CYS A 236 6.54 2.42 -9.48
CA CYS A 236 5.29 2.80 -10.13
C CYS A 236 5.42 4.18 -10.80
N HIS A 237 4.72 4.39 -11.90
CA HIS A 237 4.76 5.65 -12.65
C HIS A 237 3.59 6.59 -12.38
N GLY A 238 2.64 6.15 -11.55
CA GLY A 238 1.42 6.91 -11.26
C GLY A 238 0.40 6.92 -12.43
N PRO A 239 -0.74 7.57 -12.22
CA PRO A 239 -1.12 8.25 -10.99
C PRO A 239 -1.40 7.28 -9.84
N THR A 240 -0.96 7.63 -8.64
CA THR A 240 -1.40 6.99 -7.41
C THR A 240 -1.88 8.06 -6.45
N THR A 241 -3.13 8.01 -5.99
CA THR A 241 -3.70 8.99 -5.07
C THR A 241 -3.70 8.44 -3.64
N VAL A 242 -3.08 9.17 -2.72
CA VAL A 242 -2.98 8.84 -1.30
C VAL A 242 -3.57 10.02 -0.52
N ASP A 243 -4.82 9.87 -0.05
CA ASP A 243 -5.51 10.99 0.56
C ASP A 243 -6.19 10.66 1.90
N HIS A 244 -6.18 11.62 2.82
CA HIS A 244 -6.85 11.53 4.12
C HIS A 244 -6.43 10.34 4.99
N ASN A 245 -5.23 9.78 4.83
CA ASN A 245 -4.75 8.69 5.67
C ASN A 245 -4.07 9.21 6.94
N LEU A 246 -3.97 8.33 7.93
CA LEU A 246 -3.29 8.53 9.21
C LEU A 246 -2.09 7.60 9.27
N PHE A 247 -0.88 8.12 9.06
CA PHE A 247 0.38 7.38 9.12
C PHE A 247 1.06 7.67 10.45
N LEU A 248 0.95 6.74 11.40
CA LEU A 248 1.33 6.94 12.80
C LEU A 248 2.49 6.05 13.27
N SER A 249 3.07 5.19 12.42
CA SER A 249 4.28 4.45 12.78
C SER A 249 5.54 5.33 12.65
N CYS A 250 6.67 4.86 13.20
CA CYS A 250 7.94 5.58 13.14
C CYS A 250 8.42 5.87 11.71
N ARG A 251 8.00 5.04 10.74
CA ARG A 251 8.22 5.26 9.31
C ARG A 251 6.88 5.29 8.61
N SER A 252 6.52 6.47 8.16
CA SER A 252 5.22 6.70 7.52
C SER A 252 5.21 6.25 6.07
N PHE A 253 6.24 6.60 5.30
CA PHE A 253 6.20 6.37 3.85
C PHE A 253 7.58 6.17 3.24
N LEU A 254 7.70 5.13 2.43
CA LEU A 254 8.81 4.92 1.52
C LEU A 254 8.30 5.04 0.08
N ASN A 255 8.83 6.01 -0.67
CA ASN A 255 8.49 6.22 -2.07
C ASN A 255 9.69 5.90 -2.96
N VAL A 256 9.59 4.82 -3.71
CA VAL A 256 10.53 4.44 -4.77
C VAL A 256 9.77 4.47 -6.10
N SER A 257 9.01 5.53 -6.32
CA SER A 257 8.14 5.69 -7.48
C SER A 257 8.09 7.15 -7.94
N GLN A 258 7.23 7.45 -8.87
CA GLN A 258 6.94 8.79 -9.36
C GLN A 258 5.44 8.93 -9.65
N GLY A 259 4.94 10.17 -9.71
CA GLY A 259 3.53 10.42 -9.99
C GLY A 259 2.58 10.04 -8.85
N THR A 260 3.01 10.24 -7.59
CA THR A 260 2.18 10.03 -6.39
C THR A 260 1.58 11.34 -5.91
N ALA A 261 0.28 11.37 -5.64
CA ALA A 261 -0.39 12.51 -5.03
C ALA A 261 -0.69 12.22 -3.54
N LEU A 262 0.03 12.91 -2.64
CA LEU A 262 -0.15 12.88 -1.19
C LEU A 262 -1.00 14.09 -0.78
N VAL A 263 -2.27 13.89 -0.44
CA VAL A 263 -3.19 15.00 -0.22
C VAL A 263 -3.95 14.83 1.10
N HIS A 264 -3.94 15.85 1.94
CA HIS A 264 -4.69 15.84 3.20
C HIS A 264 -4.36 14.67 4.15
N ASN A 265 -3.16 14.10 4.12
CA ASN A 265 -2.77 13.06 5.06
C ASN A 265 -2.21 13.65 6.36
N LEU A 266 -2.16 12.83 7.41
CA LEU A 266 -1.35 13.05 8.60
C LEU A 266 -0.15 12.11 8.55
N PHE A 267 1.05 12.68 8.64
CA PHE A 267 2.32 11.96 8.75
C PHE A 267 2.97 12.26 10.09
N ALA A 268 3.17 11.24 10.92
CA ALA A 268 3.81 11.36 12.22
C ALA A 268 5.17 10.64 12.31
N GLY A 269 5.63 10.04 11.22
CA GLY A 269 6.90 9.32 11.12
C GLY A 269 7.75 9.77 9.94
N GLU A 270 8.87 9.09 9.75
CA GLU A 270 9.83 9.34 8.68
C GLU A 270 9.22 9.10 7.30
N ILE A 271 9.61 9.93 6.34
CA ILE A 271 9.32 9.76 4.93
C ILE A 271 10.65 9.69 4.17
N SER A 272 10.79 8.68 3.34
CA SER A 272 11.97 8.46 2.50
C SER A 272 11.57 8.35 1.03
N MET A 273 12.36 8.93 0.14
CA MET A 273 12.10 8.96 -1.30
C MET A 273 13.38 8.65 -2.06
N HIS A 274 13.31 7.69 -2.97
CA HIS A 274 14.47 7.25 -3.74
C HIS A 274 14.09 6.97 -5.20
N PRO A 275 14.91 7.36 -6.18
CA PRO A 275 14.80 6.89 -7.56
C PRO A 275 15.22 5.41 -7.65
N ASP A 276 14.74 4.71 -8.67
CA ASP A 276 15.25 3.41 -9.08
C ASP A 276 15.51 3.39 -10.58
N THR A 277 16.76 3.57 -10.97
CA THR A 277 17.20 3.53 -12.37
C THR A 277 17.81 2.18 -12.76
N SER A 278 17.60 1.16 -11.95
CA SER A 278 18.11 -0.19 -12.19
C SER A 278 17.07 -1.13 -12.84
N ARG A 279 15.80 -0.80 -12.75
CA ARG A 279 14.70 -1.62 -13.22
C ARG A 279 13.81 -0.86 -14.20
N PHE A 280 13.63 -1.37 -15.40
CA PHE A 280 12.55 -0.93 -16.29
C PHE A 280 11.22 -1.42 -15.73
N THR A 281 10.31 -0.48 -15.49
CA THR A 281 8.95 -0.80 -15.03
C THR A 281 7.95 -0.27 -16.04
N MET A 282 6.91 -1.04 -16.27
CA MET A 282 5.87 -0.74 -17.24
C MET A 282 4.86 0.25 -16.63
N TYR A 283 4.20 0.98 -17.51
CA TYR A 283 3.01 1.77 -17.19
C TYR A 283 1.91 1.47 -18.24
N HIS A 284 0.69 1.72 -17.85
CA HIS A 284 -0.51 1.26 -18.57
C HIS A 284 -1.26 2.42 -19.22
N PHE A 285 -2.08 2.09 -20.20
CA PHE A 285 -3.11 3.04 -20.61
C PHE A 285 -4.09 3.31 -19.48
N PRO A 286 -4.68 4.51 -19.38
CA PRO A 286 -5.61 4.84 -18.32
C PRO A 286 -6.75 3.82 -18.20
N HIS A 287 -7.00 3.32 -16.99
CA HIS A 287 -8.07 2.36 -16.65
C HIS A 287 -8.01 1.03 -17.43
N ASP A 288 -6.83 0.63 -17.86
CA ASP A 288 -6.62 -0.60 -18.63
C ASP A 288 -5.38 -1.36 -18.12
N THR A 289 -5.35 -2.64 -18.35
CA THR A 289 -4.18 -3.49 -18.10
C THR A 289 -3.18 -3.48 -19.25
N PHE A 290 -3.52 -2.94 -20.41
CA PHE A 290 -2.60 -2.85 -21.55
C PHE A 290 -1.44 -1.90 -21.25
N ILE A 291 -0.22 -2.37 -21.54
CA ILE A 291 1.01 -1.62 -21.33
C ILE A 291 1.12 -0.52 -22.39
N ALA A 292 1.31 0.72 -21.94
CA ALA A 292 1.55 1.89 -22.78
C ALA A 292 3.05 2.11 -23.02
N GLY A 293 3.89 1.80 -22.04
CA GLY A 293 5.34 1.98 -22.14
C GLY A 293 6.09 1.37 -20.96
N SER A 294 7.40 1.58 -20.96
CA SER A 294 8.28 1.12 -19.87
C SER A 294 9.51 2.01 -19.77
N ILE A 295 9.83 2.46 -18.56
CA ILE A 295 11.00 3.30 -18.27
C ILE A 295 11.50 3.08 -16.83
N PHE A 296 12.61 3.69 -16.46
CA PHE A 296 13.12 3.75 -15.08
C PHE A 296 12.30 4.71 -14.22
N ILE A 297 12.40 4.55 -12.90
CA ILE A 297 11.89 5.50 -11.93
C ILE A 297 12.94 6.58 -11.67
N TYR A 298 12.75 7.74 -12.25
CA TYR A 298 13.62 8.90 -12.04
C TYR A 298 13.26 9.65 -10.75
N GLY A 299 12.06 9.43 -10.22
CA GLY A 299 11.51 10.11 -9.06
C GLY A 299 10.93 11.49 -9.38
N GLY A 300 10.16 12.02 -8.46
CA GLY A 300 9.41 13.26 -8.66
C GLY A 300 8.07 13.05 -9.36
N ASP A 301 7.60 14.06 -10.08
CA ASP A 301 6.23 14.14 -10.59
C ASP A 301 5.18 13.95 -9.47
N ASP A 302 5.57 14.24 -8.23
CA ASP A 302 4.71 14.03 -7.06
C ASP A 302 3.96 15.31 -6.69
N ARG A 303 2.77 15.15 -6.12
CA ARG A 303 1.93 16.22 -5.59
C ARG A 303 1.83 16.04 -4.09
N VAL A 304 2.39 16.97 -3.31
CA VAL A 304 2.38 16.93 -1.84
C VAL A 304 1.60 18.13 -1.34
N LEU A 305 0.28 17.96 -1.20
CA LEU A 305 -0.65 19.07 -1.03
C LEU A 305 -1.45 18.96 0.26
N ASN A 306 -1.50 20.04 1.03
CA ASN A 306 -2.39 20.16 2.17
C ASN A 306 -2.24 19.06 3.25
N ASN A 307 -1.05 18.49 3.42
CA ASN A 307 -0.82 17.48 4.46
C ASN A 307 -0.49 18.12 5.81
N LEU A 308 -0.68 17.36 6.87
CA LEU A 308 -0.23 17.66 8.22
C LEU A 308 0.96 16.76 8.57
N PHE A 309 2.13 17.38 8.84
CA PHE A 309 3.33 16.71 9.30
C PHE A 309 3.55 17.02 10.78
N ILE A 310 3.66 15.99 11.61
CA ILE A 310 3.95 16.12 13.04
C ILE A 310 5.28 15.45 13.35
N GLY A 311 6.27 16.23 13.73
CA GLY A 311 7.57 15.75 14.12
C GLY A 311 7.58 15.15 15.54
N ASN A 312 8.76 14.69 15.96
CA ASN A 312 8.96 14.12 17.29
C ASN A 312 9.42 15.14 18.38
N GLY A 313 9.36 16.42 18.06
CA GLY A 313 9.77 17.51 18.95
C GLY A 313 11.26 17.85 18.89
N GLN A 314 12.05 17.19 18.05
CA GLN A 314 13.46 17.51 17.84
C GLN A 314 13.62 18.38 16.58
N GLU A 315 14.59 19.28 16.60
CA GLU A 315 14.96 20.02 15.41
C GLU A 315 15.43 19.05 14.32
N ASN A 316 14.93 19.23 13.11
CA ASN A 316 15.24 18.37 11.95
C ASN A 316 14.80 16.91 12.11
N CYS A 317 13.75 16.63 12.86
CA CYS A 317 13.21 15.28 12.92
C CYS A 317 12.67 14.83 11.53
N GLY A 318 12.70 13.51 11.30
CA GLY A 318 12.62 12.85 10.01
C GLY A 318 11.31 12.94 9.22
N THR A 319 10.39 13.84 9.54
CA THR A 319 9.19 14.08 8.73
C THR A 319 9.42 15.03 7.55
N ALA A 320 10.67 15.27 7.16
CA ALA A 320 10.95 16.06 5.96
C ALA A 320 10.81 15.17 4.72
N VAL A 321 9.74 15.35 4.01
CA VAL A 321 9.39 14.66 2.75
C VAL A 321 10.44 14.86 1.65
N TYR A 322 11.32 15.82 1.79
CA TYR A 322 11.93 16.51 0.65
C TYR A 322 13.39 16.14 0.43
N GLU A 323 13.98 15.35 1.31
CA GLU A 323 15.42 15.06 1.23
C GLU A 323 15.79 14.13 0.07
N GLY A 324 14.82 13.42 -0.51
CA GLY A 324 15.03 12.59 -1.69
C GLY A 324 14.83 13.32 -3.01
N TYR A 325 14.15 14.47 -3.02
CA TYR A 325 14.00 15.26 -4.23
C TYR A 325 15.27 16.07 -4.50
N ARG A 326 15.88 15.82 -5.63
CA ARG A 326 16.87 16.74 -6.19
C ARG A 326 16.14 18.02 -6.53
N ASP A 327 16.86 19.10 -6.67
CA ASP A 327 16.32 20.43 -6.91
C ASP A 327 15.10 20.42 -7.85
N ALA A 328 13.92 20.59 -7.25
CA ALA A 328 12.65 20.47 -7.97
C ALA A 328 12.47 21.55 -9.06
N GLU A 329 13.26 22.62 -9.02
CA GLU A 329 13.24 23.68 -10.05
C GLU A 329 13.92 23.22 -11.33
N GLN A 330 14.83 22.25 -11.27
CA GLN A 330 15.58 21.83 -12.45
C GLN A 330 14.77 20.92 -13.38
N GLY A 331 13.79 20.19 -12.86
CA GLY A 331 13.02 19.27 -13.68
C GLY A 331 13.90 18.20 -14.34
N VAL A 332 13.39 17.58 -15.38
CA VAL A 332 14.14 16.64 -16.21
C VAL A 332 15.14 17.40 -17.08
N ALA A 333 16.41 17.01 -17.01
CA ALA A 333 17.40 17.58 -17.92
C ALA A 333 17.02 17.23 -19.35
N ARG A 334 17.00 18.24 -20.19
CA ARG A 334 16.67 18.09 -21.60
C ARG A 334 17.89 17.60 -22.36
N THR A 335 17.90 16.34 -22.66
CA THR A 335 18.91 15.71 -23.52
C THR A 335 18.21 15.05 -24.70
N THR A 336 18.92 14.90 -25.80
CA THR A 336 18.45 14.20 -26.99
C THR A 336 18.95 12.75 -27.03
N SER A 337 19.47 12.26 -25.92
CA SER A 337 19.92 10.87 -25.84
C SER A 337 18.72 9.91 -25.82
N ASP A 338 18.79 8.87 -26.63
CA ASP A 338 17.87 7.73 -26.62
C ASP A 338 18.30 6.63 -25.65
N CYS A 339 19.38 6.88 -24.88
CA CYS A 339 19.81 5.99 -23.82
C CYS A 339 19.18 6.40 -22.47
N PRO A 340 18.30 5.58 -21.86
CA PRO A 340 17.61 5.94 -20.61
C PRO A 340 18.57 6.25 -19.45
N THR A 341 19.75 5.65 -19.41
CA THR A 341 20.73 5.92 -18.36
C THR A 341 21.31 7.34 -18.41
N ALA A 342 21.18 8.03 -19.55
CA ALA A 342 21.60 9.45 -19.65
C ALA A 342 20.72 10.37 -18.80
N TYR A 343 19.57 9.90 -18.36
CA TYR A 343 18.61 10.63 -17.51
C TYR A 343 18.66 10.21 -16.04
N ALA A 344 19.55 9.29 -15.68
CA ALA A 344 19.58 8.70 -14.33
C ALA A 344 19.79 9.72 -13.21
N ASP A 345 20.36 10.87 -13.51
CA ASP A 345 20.59 11.97 -12.55
C ASP A 345 19.46 13.02 -12.54
N ASN A 346 18.41 12.82 -13.30
CA ASN A 346 17.29 13.72 -13.40
C ASN A 346 16.15 13.31 -12.46
N THR A 347 15.36 14.30 -12.03
CA THR A 347 14.14 14.11 -11.26
C THR A 347 13.05 14.95 -11.90
N PHE A 348 11.84 14.41 -12.02
CA PHE A 348 10.71 15.19 -12.50
C PHE A 348 10.35 16.29 -11.51
N PRO A 349 9.80 17.44 -11.98
CA PRO A 349 9.31 18.49 -11.10
C PRO A 349 8.29 17.96 -10.08
N VAL A 350 8.35 18.49 -8.85
CA VAL A 350 7.41 18.19 -7.80
C VAL A 350 6.50 19.38 -7.50
N HIS A 351 5.28 19.11 -7.07
CA HIS A 351 4.27 20.11 -6.74
C HIS A 351 3.98 20.05 -5.24
N ILE A 352 4.60 20.92 -4.46
CA ILE A 352 4.53 20.92 -3.00
C ILE A 352 3.98 22.24 -2.51
N ARG A 353 2.82 22.24 -1.84
CA ARG A 353 2.20 23.45 -1.30
C ARG A 353 1.15 23.18 -0.23
N GLY A 354 0.88 24.20 0.57
CA GLY A 354 -0.23 24.21 1.53
C GLY A 354 -0.10 23.21 2.68
N ASN A 355 1.10 22.68 2.91
CA ASN A 355 1.33 21.75 4.00
C ASN A 355 1.51 22.47 5.34
N LEU A 356 1.13 21.82 6.44
CA LEU A 356 1.35 22.29 7.79
C LEU A 356 2.37 21.39 8.50
N CYS A 357 3.48 21.98 8.95
CA CYS A 357 4.54 21.29 9.68
C CYS A 357 4.56 21.74 11.13
N LEU A 358 4.43 20.80 12.05
CA LEU A 358 4.37 21.03 13.51
C LEU A 358 5.43 20.19 14.23
N ASN A 359 5.72 20.58 15.47
CA ASN A 359 6.52 19.82 16.42
C ASN A 359 7.89 19.36 15.86
N GLY A 360 8.59 20.27 15.15
CA GLY A 360 9.92 20.02 14.59
C GLY A 360 9.92 19.41 13.18
N ALA A 361 8.78 19.08 12.59
CA ALA A 361 8.70 18.70 11.19
C ALA A 361 9.17 19.83 10.29
N ARG A 362 10.00 19.50 9.27
CA ARG A 362 10.57 20.51 8.39
C ARG A 362 9.74 20.63 7.09
N ARG A 363 9.53 21.87 6.67
CA ARG A 363 9.00 22.14 5.34
C ARG A 363 10.11 22.08 4.29
N TRP A 364 9.78 21.84 3.06
CA TRP A 364 10.70 22.02 1.94
C TRP A 364 11.00 23.52 1.72
N SER A 365 12.26 23.86 1.46
CA SER A 365 12.70 25.26 1.39
C SER A 365 12.06 26.06 0.25
N GLY A 366 11.71 25.38 -0.85
CA GLY A 366 11.03 25.96 -2.00
C GLY A 366 9.52 25.95 -1.95
N GLU A 367 8.90 25.47 -0.85
CA GLU A 367 7.46 25.32 -0.77
C GLU A 367 6.73 26.64 -0.53
N PRO A 368 5.88 27.10 -1.47
CA PRO A 368 5.00 28.24 -1.24
C PRO A 368 3.82 27.85 -0.34
N GLU A 369 3.22 28.84 0.32
CA GLU A 369 1.97 28.69 1.08
C GLU A 369 2.01 27.64 2.22
N SER A 370 3.19 27.15 2.59
CA SER A 370 3.32 26.22 3.72
C SER A 370 3.46 26.97 5.04
N SER A 371 2.99 26.34 6.11
CA SER A 371 3.13 26.83 7.46
C SER A 371 4.02 25.89 8.26
N GLN A 372 5.11 26.42 8.82
CA GLN A 372 5.95 25.71 9.77
C GLN A 372 5.87 26.42 11.11
N GLN A 373 5.46 25.67 12.14
CA GLN A 373 5.26 26.23 13.48
C GLN A 373 6.01 25.36 14.49
N PRO A 374 6.74 25.99 15.44
CA PRO A 374 7.49 25.28 16.45
C PRO A 374 6.58 24.69 17.54
N ASP A 375 5.31 25.03 17.53
CA ASP A 375 4.36 24.62 18.55
C ASP A 375 4.18 23.12 18.62
N ALA A 376 4.09 22.62 19.84
CA ALA A 376 3.95 21.21 20.11
C ALA A 376 2.55 20.72 19.68
N ALA A 377 2.55 19.67 18.85
CA ALA A 377 1.39 18.81 18.64
C ALA A 377 1.62 17.51 19.39
N ALA A 378 0.55 16.92 19.91
CA ALA A 378 0.61 15.63 20.57
C ALA A 378 -0.43 14.69 19.99
N TRP A 379 -0.07 13.42 19.88
CA TRP A 379 -0.99 12.37 19.49
C TRP A 379 -0.71 11.07 20.25
N SER A 380 -1.72 10.23 20.37
CA SER A 380 -1.60 8.89 20.94
C SER A 380 -2.68 7.98 20.37
N VAL A 381 -2.37 6.70 20.28
CA VAL A 381 -3.37 5.67 19.95
C VAL A 381 -3.74 4.95 21.24
N THR A 382 -5.05 4.84 21.53
CA THR A 382 -5.59 4.13 22.70
C THR A 382 -6.58 3.06 22.26
N GLU A 383 -6.69 2.00 23.04
CA GLU A 383 -7.69 0.97 22.85
C GLU A 383 -8.78 1.12 23.92
N GLU A 384 -10.02 1.23 23.51
CA GLU A 384 -11.19 1.40 24.37
C GLU A 384 -12.29 0.42 23.94
N ASN A 385 -12.62 -0.52 24.80
CA ASN A 385 -13.65 -1.54 24.54
C ASN A 385 -13.44 -2.34 23.24
N GLY A 386 -12.18 -2.62 22.89
CA GLY A 386 -11.80 -3.37 21.69
C GLY A 386 -11.79 -2.55 20.40
N ALA A 387 -11.97 -1.23 20.48
CA ALA A 387 -11.81 -0.31 19.36
C ALA A 387 -10.61 0.62 19.60
N PHE A 388 -9.90 0.97 18.55
CA PHE A 388 -8.76 1.89 18.59
C PHE A 388 -9.20 3.32 18.27
N TYR A 389 -8.59 4.27 18.98
CA TYR A 389 -8.85 5.70 18.83
C TYR A 389 -7.53 6.48 18.74
N LEU A 390 -7.52 7.48 17.89
CA LEU A 390 -6.46 8.49 17.86
C LEU A 390 -6.89 9.69 18.72
N GLY A 391 -6.14 9.94 19.79
CA GLY A 391 -6.14 11.22 20.48
C GLY A 391 -5.22 12.18 19.73
N LEU A 392 -5.72 13.36 19.32
CA LEU A 392 -4.95 14.36 18.58
C LEU A 392 -5.13 15.74 19.21
N GLN A 393 -4.05 16.39 19.59
CA GLN A 393 -4.02 17.75 20.13
C GLN A 393 -3.15 18.64 19.24
N LEU A 394 -3.78 19.57 18.54
CA LEU A 394 -3.10 20.56 17.72
C LEU A 394 -3.03 21.91 18.46
N PRO A 395 -1.94 22.67 18.32
CA PRO A 395 -1.85 24.01 18.90
C PRO A 395 -2.85 24.97 18.23
N ALA A 396 -3.26 26.02 18.92
CA ALA A 396 -4.20 27.01 18.40
C ALA A 396 -3.70 27.68 17.10
N SER A 397 -2.40 27.84 16.96
CA SER A 397 -1.74 28.38 15.77
C SER A 397 -1.97 27.53 14.51
N ALA A 398 -2.15 26.21 14.65
CA ALA A 398 -2.42 25.32 13.53
C ALA A 398 -3.74 25.68 12.80
N TYR A 399 -4.72 26.19 13.53
CA TYR A 399 -6.03 26.54 12.98
C TYR A 399 -6.04 27.82 12.13
N ALA A 400 -4.93 28.56 12.09
CA ALA A 400 -4.75 29.67 11.17
C ALA A 400 -4.29 29.24 9.76
N ALA A 401 -3.81 28.00 9.64
CA ALA A 401 -3.41 27.45 8.34
C ALA A 401 -4.64 27.11 7.50
N THR A 402 -4.52 27.30 6.20
CA THR A 402 -5.62 27.10 5.27
C THR A 402 -5.21 26.19 4.11
N ALA A 403 -6.14 25.37 3.66
CA ALA A 403 -5.95 24.45 2.55
C ALA A 403 -6.95 24.78 1.43
N SER A 404 -6.51 24.70 0.19
CA SER A 404 -7.34 24.86 -1.00
C SER A 404 -8.00 23.53 -1.38
N LEU A 405 -9.16 23.60 -2.03
CA LEU A 405 -9.80 22.42 -2.60
C LEU A 405 -8.88 21.78 -3.65
N VAL A 406 -8.71 20.45 -3.54
CA VAL A 406 -7.98 19.65 -4.51
C VAL A 406 -8.94 18.82 -5.33
N THR A 407 -8.78 18.86 -6.64
CA THR A 407 -9.63 18.17 -7.63
C THR A 407 -8.77 17.43 -8.64
N THR A 408 -9.37 16.58 -9.43
CA THR A 408 -8.73 15.97 -10.60
C THR A 408 -8.03 17.01 -11.47
N GLU A 409 -8.69 18.14 -11.74
CA GLU A 409 -8.12 19.23 -12.57
C GLU A 409 -6.88 19.85 -11.91
N THR A 410 -6.90 20.10 -10.60
CA THR A 410 -5.75 20.68 -9.89
C THR A 410 -4.56 19.74 -9.77
N LEU A 411 -4.76 18.44 -9.75
CA LEU A 411 -3.71 17.43 -9.75
C LEU A 411 -3.14 17.21 -11.15
N GLY A 412 -3.96 17.38 -12.19
CA GLY A 412 -3.55 17.18 -13.56
C GLY A 412 -3.35 15.73 -13.95
N LYS A 413 -2.23 15.43 -14.58
CA LYS A 413 -1.87 14.09 -15.06
C LYS A 413 -0.50 13.67 -14.57
N ALA A 414 -0.31 12.38 -14.35
CA ALA A 414 1.02 11.80 -14.16
C ALA A 414 1.81 11.91 -15.48
N PHE A 415 3.09 12.17 -15.38
CA PHE A 415 3.91 12.52 -16.54
C PHE A 415 4.06 11.35 -17.52
N GLU A 416 4.46 10.18 -17.03
CA GLU A 416 4.76 9.04 -17.90
C GLU A 416 3.50 8.38 -18.47
N SER A 417 2.51 8.12 -17.64
CA SER A 417 1.29 7.44 -18.05
C SER A 417 0.28 8.34 -18.76
N GLU A 418 0.45 9.67 -18.67
CA GLU A 418 -0.52 10.69 -19.12
C GLU A 418 -1.94 10.49 -18.55
N ALA A 419 -2.08 9.65 -17.53
CA ALA A 419 -3.34 9.38 -16.85
C ALA A 419 -3.67 10.45 -15.82
N ALA A 420 -4.95 10.80 -15.70
CA ALA A 420 -5.43 11.78 -14.72
C ALA A 420 -5.50 11.18 -13.31
N TYR A 421 -5.40 12.04 -12.28
CA TYR A 421 -5.70 11.67 -10.90
C TYR A 421 -7.22 11.74 -10.71
N GLU A 422 -7.87 10.60 -10.69
CA GLU A 422 -9.32 10.47 -10.63
C GLU A 422 -9.75 9.24 -9.81
N ASN A 423 -11.04 9.04 -9.65
CA ASN A 423 -11.55 7.83 -8.99
C ASN A 423 -11.17 6.58 -9.79
N THR A 424 -11.13 5.43 -9.14
CA THR A 424 -10.79 4.15 -9.76
C THR A 424 -11.78 3.69 -10.85
N ASP A 425 -12.93 4.36 -10.96
CA ASP A 425 -13.89 4.14 -12.04
C ASP A 425 -13.74 5.10 -13.23
N GLY A 426 -12.74 6.01 -13.18
CA GLY A 426 -12.47 7.02 -14.20
C GLY A 426 -13.31 8.28 -14.09
N THR A 427 -14.05 8.45 -12.99
CA THR A 427 -14.77 9.71 -12.75
C THR A 427 -13.90 10.74 -12.04
N PRO A 428 -14.00 12.02 -12.40
CA PRO A 428 -13.30 13.07 -11.69
C PRO A 428 -13.71 13.14 -10.23
N PHE A 429 -12.78 13.51 -9.35
CA PHE A 429 -13.06 13.75 -7.95
C PHE A 429 -12.80 15.19 -7.49
N ALA A 430 -13.45 15.55 -6.39
CA ALA A 430 -13.08 16.68 -5.57
C ALA A 430 -12.90 16.19 -4.13
N LEU A 431 -11.74 16.50 -3.51
CA LEU A 431 -11.44 16.10 -2.13
C LEU A 431 -12.11 17.07 -1.14
N ASP A 432 -13.44 17.14 -1.21
CA ASP A 432 -14.30 18.07 -0.48
C ASP A 432 -14.88 17.50 0.82
N THR A 433 -14.42 16.32 1.23
CA THR A 433 -14.77 15.67 2.50
C THR A 433 -13.50 15.29 3.27
N ASP A 434 -13.61 15.16 4.59
CA ASP A 434 -12.51 14.82 5.48
C ASP A 434 -12.40 13.29 5.75
N TYR A 435 -11.53 12.89 6.67
CA TYR A 435 -11.35 11.49 7.11
C TYR A 435 -12.68 10.86 7.58
N ASN A 436 -13.50 11.63 8.29
CA ASN A 436 -14.80 11.20 8.81
C ASN A 436 -15.95 11.43 7.81
N CYS A 437 -15.66 11.72 6.55
CA CYS A 437 -16.63 12.05 5.50
C CYS A 437 -17.43 13.34 5.74
N ASN A 438 -17.01 14.22 6.65
CA ASN A 438 -17.60 15.52 6.82
C ASN A 438 -17.22 16.46 5.67
N LYS A 439 -18.17 17.29 5.22
CA LYS A 439 -17.88 18.26 4.16
C LYS A 439 -16.84 19.29 4.60
N ARG A 440 -15.89 19.56 3.73
CA ARG A 440 -14.97 20.69 3.82
C ARG A 440 -15.68 21.93 3.25
N SER A 441 -15.78 22.98 4.04
CA SER A 441 -16.42 24.24 3.62
C SER A 441 -15.43 25.39 3.67
N GLY A 442 -15.22 26.10 2.57
CA GLY A 442 -14.34 27.26 2.51
C GLY A 442 -12.87 26.90 2.69
N SER A 443 -12.12 27.76 3.37
CA SER A 443 -10.74 27.50 3.75
C SER A 443 -10.69 26.51 4.92
N THR A 444 -10.11 25.34 4.70
CA THR A 444 -10.08 24.26 5.67
C THR A 444 -8.66 24.01 6.21
N LEU A 445 -8.57 23.31 7.33
CA LEU A 445 -7.28 22.92 7.91
C LEU A 445 -6.53 21.94 6.98
N PRO A 446 -5.20 22.11 6.77
CA PRO A 446 -4.38 21.05 6.20
C PRO A 446 -4.45 19.77 7.06
N GLY A 447 -4.29 18.63 6.39
CA GLY A 447 -4.40 17.31 7.05
C GLY A 447 -5.77 16.68 6.86
N PRO A 448 -6.01 15.52 7.51
CA PRO A 448 -7.15 14.66 7.22
C PRO A 448 -8.48 15.18 7.77
N PHE A 449 -8.50 16.15 8.66
CA PHE A 449 -9.73 16.64 9.32
C PHE A 449 -10.10 18.05 8.86
N ALA A 450 -11.37 18.24 8.55
CA ALA A 450 -11.89 19.56 8.14
C ALA A 450 -12.00 20.55 9.29
N VAL A 451 -12.20 20.05 10.50
CA VAL A 451 -12.38 20.80 11.74
C VAL A 451 -11.51 20.20 12.86
N PRO A 452 -11.22 20.98 13.92
CA PRO A 452 -10.55 20.47 15.09
C PRO A 452 -11.22 19.20 15.63
N THR A 453 -10.49 18.10 15.65
CA THR A 453 -11.00 16.80 16.09
C THR A 453 -9.94 16.19 17.03
N THR A 454 -10.35 15.83 18.24
CA THR A 454 -9.43 15.39 19.29
C THR A 454 -9.52 13.91 19.64
N HIS A 455 -10.60 13.23 19.21
CA HIS A 455 -10.84 11.81 19.49
C HIS A 455 -11.45 11.16 18.26
N ILE A 456 -10.67 10.36 17.56
CA ILE A 456 -10.98 9.83 16.25
C ILE A 456 -11.00 8.30 16.33
N ARG A 457 -12.10 7.68 15.99
CA ARG A 457 -12.18 6.22 15.88
C ARG A 457 -11.39 5.74 14.67
N LEU A 458 -10.47 4.79 14.90
CA LEU A 458 -9.66 4.17 13.86
C LEU A 458 -10.23 2.83 13.40
N THR A 459 -10.84 2.08 14.33
CA THR A 459 -11.48 0.81 14.00
C THR A 459 -12.74 1.07 13.16
N PRO A 460 -12.85 0.45 11.99
CA PRO A 460 -14.06 0.59 11.16
C PRO A 460 -15.36 0.29 11.94
N GLU A 461 -16.44 0.96 11.57
CA GLU A 461 -17.73 0.70 12.21
C GLU A 461 -18.23 -0.72 11.93
N GLY A 462 -18.79 -1.35 12.95
CA GLY A 462 -19.29 -2.73 12.83
C GLY A 462 -18.27 -3.83 13.08
N MET A 463 -17.03 -3.46 13.40
CA MET A 463 -15.92 -4.36 13.71
C MET A 463 -15.63 -4.36 15.22
#